data_1987e8e1f0c1979a5756f58b890c9241
#
_entry.id   1987e8e1f0c1979a5756f58b890c9241
#
_cell.length_a   1.000
_cell.length_b   1.000
_cell.length_c   1.000
_cell.angle_alpha   90.00
_cell.angle_beta   90.00
_cell.angle_gamma   90.00
#
_symmetry.space_group_name_H-M   'P 1'
#
loop_
_entity.id
_entity.type
_entity.pdbx_description
1 polymer ?
#
loop_
_entity_poly.entity_id
_entity_poly.type
_entity_poly.pdbx_seq_one_letter_code
_entity_poly.pdbx_strand_id
1 'polypeptide(L)'
;MPAARMSMQRICHLKPEALSLPPGASESPSCQRRHTLPASEFRCLTLEDAVSVFEIEREAFISVSGICPLYLEEIRHFLTLCPELSLGWFEEGRLVAFIIGSLWDEERLTQESLRLHRPGGHVAHLHVLAVHHTFRQQGKGSILLWRYLHHLGGQRAVRRAVLMCEEALVPFYEKFGFQAVGPCAITVGSLTFTELQCSLRGQAFLRRNSGC
;
A
#
# COMPACT_ATOMS: atom_id res chain seq x y z
N MET A 1 29.29 35.17 -9.26
CA MET A 1 27.90 35.58 -9.01
C MET A 1 27.42 34.87 -7.78
N PRO A 2 26.92 35.56 -6.73
CA PRO A 2 26.98 35.07 -5.35
C PRO A 2 25.78 34.25 -4.92
N ALA A 3 26.07 33.30 -4.05
CA ALA A 3 25.12 32.49 -3.30
C ALA A 3 24.34 33.32 -2.27
N ALA A 4 23.02 33.23 -2.28
CA ALA A 4 22.16 33.84 -1.27
C ALA A 4 22.03 32.90 -0.05
N ARG A 5 22.68 33.32 1.04
CA ARG A 5 22.48 32.79 2.40
C ARG A 5 21.16 33.32 2.95
N MET A 6 20.21 32.48 3.26
CA MET A 6 19.03 32.87 4.06
C MET A 6 19.26 32.58 5.54
N SER A 7 19.15 33.66 6.29
CA SER A 7 19.40 33.80 7.72
C SER A 7 18.31 33.14 8.57
N MET A 8 18.71 32.34 9.55
CA MET A 8 17.87 31.88 10.64
C MET A 8 17.53 33.05 11.58
N GLN A 9 16.26 33.43 11.67
CA GLN A 9 15.77 34.33 12.70
C GLN A 9 15.30 33.56 13.94
N ARG A 10 15.87 33.97 15.07
CA ARG A 10 15.56 33.44 16.42
C ARG A 10 14.16 33.84 16.83
N ILE A 11 13.40 32.86 17.34
CA ILE A 11 12.11 33.10 18.01
C ILE A 11 12.40 33.39 19.48
N CYS A 12 12.02 34.58 19.93
CA CYS A 12 12.11 35.03 21.32
C CYS A 12 11.09 34.30 22.19
N HIS A 13 11.58 33.82 23.36
CA HIS A 13 10.75 33.36 24.47
C HIS A 13 9.97 34.53 25.08
N LEU A 14 8.64 34.47 25.05
CA LEU A 14 7.76 35.23 25.91
C LEU A 14 7.20 34.31 26.98
N LYS A 15 7.46 34.62 28.25
CA LYS A 15 6.81 34.00 29.43
C LYS A 15 5.34 34.39 29.47
N PRO A 16 4.41 33.46 29.72
CA PRO A 16 3.03 33.84 30.04
C PRO A 16 2.93 34.27 31.50
N GLU A 17 2.44 35.51 31.73
CA GLU A 17 2.00 35.96 33.03
C GLU A 17 0.69 35.28 33.43
N ALA A 18 0.63 34.87 34.70
CA ALA A 18 -0.55 34.25 35.31
C ALA A 18 -1.67 35.26 35.51
N LEU A 19 -2.74 35.14 34.73
CA LEU A 19 -4.01 35.86 34.98
C LEU A 19 -4.86 35.04 35.94
N SER A 20 -5.11 35.62 37.15
CA SER A 20 -6.02 35.10 38.16
C SER A 20 -7.46 35.20 37.66
N LEU A 21 -8.19 34.09 37.66
CA LEU A 21 -9.62 34.03 37.35
C LEU A 21 -10.46 34.34 38.59
N PRO A 22 -11.58 35.06 38.47
CA PRO A 22 -12.51 35.29 39.57
C PRO A 22 -13.29 34.01 39.94
N PRO A 23 -13.65 33.81 41.22
CA PRO A 23 -14.44 32.65 41.66
C PRO A 23 -15.90 32.83 41.30
N GLY A 24 -16.46 31.87 40.53
CA GLY A 24 -17.91 31.78 40.31
C GLY A 24 -18.37 31.63 38.87
N ALA A 25 -17.78 30.69 38.11
CA ALA A 25 -18.38 30.22 36.85
C ALA A 25 -18.78 28.75 37.01
N SER A 26 -20.09 28.48 36.96
CA SER A 26 -20.68 27.15 36.91
C SER A 26 -20.07 26.36 35.72
N GLU A 27 -19.50 25.21 36.04
CA GLU A 27 -18.96 24.30 35.02
C GLU A 27 -20.10 23.82 34.12
N SER A 28 -20.11 24.31 32.87
CA SER A 28 -20.87 23.70 31.81
C SER A 28 -20.22 22.33 31.50
N PRO A 29 -20.99 21.24 31.30
CA PRO A 29 -20.43 19.96 30.97
C PRO A 29 -19.62 20.10 29.66
N SER A 30 -18.31 19.89 29.77
CA SER A 30 -17.39 19.87 28.63
C SER A 30 -17.88 18.81 27.65
N CYS A 31 -18.44 19.25 26.53
CA CYS A 31 -18.72 18.42 25.41
C CYS A 31 -17.36 17.91 24.87
N GLN A 32 -16.89 16.78 25.42
CA GLN A 32 -15.76 16.06 24.88
C GLN A 32 -16.13 15.71 23.45
N ARG A 33 -15.60 16.48 22.50
CA ARG A 33 -15.60 16.06 21.10
C ARG A 33 -14.87 14.72 21.06
N ARG A 34 -15.65 13.64 21.03
CA ARG A 34 -15.13 12.33 20.67
C ARG A 34 -14.60 12.50 19.25
N HIS A 35 -13.28 12.56 19.11
CA HIS A 35 -12.64 12.38 17.81
C HIS A 35 -12.93 10.95 17.39
N THR A 36 -14.06 10.73 16.74
CA THR A 36 -14.32 9.49 16.04
C THR A 36 -13.31 9.45 14.88
N LEU A 37 -12.39 8.51 14.96
CA LEU A 37 -11.54 8.21 13.81
C LEU A 37 -12.46 7.90 12.61
N PRO A 38 -12.11 8.38 11.41
CA PRO A 38 -12.89 8.05 10.22
C PRO A 38 -13.07 6.54 10.12
N ALA A 39 -14.26 6.09 9.75
CA ALA A 39 -14.55 4.68 9.58
C ALA A 39 -13.59 4.10 8.53
N SER A 40 -12.71 3.22 8.97
CA SER A 40 -11.68 2.59 8.15
C SER A 40 -12.05 1.13 7.91
N GLU A 41 -12.18 0.72 6.65
CA GLU A 41 -12.57 -0.60 6.23
C GLU A 41 -11.50 -1.22 5.32
N PHE A 42 -11.24 -2.52 5.54
CA PHE A 42 -10.42 -3.34 4.64
C PHE A 42 -11.28 -4.48 4.13
N ARG A 43 -11.46 -4.55 2.81
CA ARG A 43 -12.24 -5.61 2.16
C ARG A 43 -11.65 -5.98 0.80
N CYS A 44 -12.00 -7.15 0.29
CA CYS A 44 -11.72 -7.47 -1.11
C CYS A 44 -12.41 -6.45 -2.03
N LEU A 45 -11.76 -6.18 -3.15
CA LEU A 45 -12.32 -5.31 -4.18
C LEU A 45 -13.39 -6.05 -4.99
N THR A 46 -14.34 -5.30 -5.50
CA THR A 46 -15.41 -5.78 -6.38
C THR A 46 -15.33 -5.09 -7.74
N LEU A 47 -16.10 -5.55 -8.71
CA LEU A 47 -16.19 -4.89 -10.03
C LEU A 47 -16.65 -3.43 -9.95
N GLU A 48 -17.43 -3.07 -8.93
CA GLU A 48 -17.89 -1.70 -8.68
C GLU A 48 -16.73 -0.76 -8.35
N ASP A 49 -15.66 -1.30 -7.75
CA ASP A 49 -14.47 -0.53 -7.38
C ASP A 49 -13.50 -0.31 -8.56
N ALA A 50 -13.70 -0.99 -9.69
CA ALA A 50 -12.72 -1.03 -10.79
C ALA A 50 -12.36 0.36 -11.33
N VAL A 51 -13.30 1.27 -11.41
CA VAL A 51 -13.07 2.65 -11.88
C VAL A 51 -12.20 3.40 -10.89
N SER A 52 -12.54 3.37 -9.60
CA SER A 52 -11.74 4.04 -8.55
C SER A 52 -10.32 3.45 -8.44
N VAL A 53 -10.17 2.14 -8.61
CA VAL A 53 -8.87 1.46 -8.70
C VAL A 53 -8.07 2.02 -9.86
N PHE A 54 -8.65 2.06 -11.05
CA PHE A 54 -7.98 2.54 -12.26
C PHE A 54 -7.57 4.03 -12.16
N GLU A 55 -8.42 4.87 -11.56
CA GLU A 55 -8.09 6.28 -11.33
C GLU A 55 -6.86 6.45 -10.43
N ILE A 56 -6.81 5.73 -9.31
CA ILE A 56 -5.67 5.77 -8.38
C ILE A 56 -4.40 5.23 -9.04
N GLU A 57 -4.50 4.13 -9.79
CA GLU A 57 -3.38 3.52 -10.49
C GLU A 57 -2.82 4.46 -11.55
N ARG A 58 -3.69 4.96 -12.43
CA ARG A 58 -3.31 5.90 -13.49
C ARG A 58 -2.58 7.12 -12.92
N GLU A 59 -3.09 7.71 -11.84
CA GLU A 59 -2.46 8.84 -11.19
C GLU A 59 -1.12 8.50 -10.55
N ALA A 60 -1.01 7.28 -9.97
CA ALA A 60 0.21 6.83 -9.34
C ALA A 60 1.34 6.61 -10.35
N PHE A 61 1.04 6.03 -11.51
CA PHE A 61 2.06 5.54 -12.44
C PHE A 61 2.29 6.45 -13.64
N ILE A 62 1.28 7.14 -14.16
CA ILE A 62 1.48 8.08 -15.28
C ILE A 62 2.40 9.23 -14.88
N SER A 63 2.30 9.72 -13.64
CA SER A 63 3.14 10.80 -13.14
C SER A 63 4.62 10.41 -12.97
N VAL A 64 4.93 9.11 -12.84
CA VAL A 64 6.28 8.61 -12.56
C VAL A 64 6.92 7.99 -13.81
N SER A 65 6.23 7.10 -14.50
CA SER A 65 6.79 6.33 -15.62
C SER A 65 6.10 6.57 -16.97
N GLY A 66 4.95 7.26 -16.97
CA GLY A 66 4.12 7.41 -18.17
C GLY A 66 3.39 6.13 -18.59
N ILE A 67 3.55 5.03 -17.86
CA ILE A 67 2.99 3.72 -18.16
C ILE A 67 2.10 3.29 -17.02
N CYS A 68 0.86 2.87 -17.34
CA CYS A 68 -0.06 2.28 -16.38
C CYS A 68 0.17 0.77 -16.35
N PRO A 69 0.43 0.14 -15.18
CA PRO A 69 0.67 -1.30 -15.09
C PRO A 69 -0.51 -2.14 -15.55
N LEU A 70 -1.74 -1.74 -15.19
CA LEU A 70 -2.97 -2.41 -15.60
C LEU A 70 -3.92 -1.43 -16.28
N TYR A 71 -4.58 -1.87 -17.34
CA TYR A 71 -5.68 -1.16 -17.94
C TYR A 71 -7.00 -1.50 -17.26
N LEU A 72 -8.02 -0.66 -17.41
CA LEU A 72 -9.33 -0.85 -16.76
C LEU A 72 -9.92 -2.24 -17.03
N GLU A 73 -9.76 -2.77 -18.25
CA GLU A 73 -10.27 -4.10 -18.60
C GLU A 73 -9.48 -5.22 -17.93
N GLU A 74 -8.18 -5.04 -17.71
CA GLU A 74 -7.35 -6.00 -16.95
C GLU A 74 -7.72 -5.99 -15.46
N ILE A 75 -7.98 -4.80 -14.89
CA ILE A 75 -8.49 -4.67 -13.52
C ILE A 75 -9.82 -5.41 -13.39
N ARG A 76 -10.77 -5.14 -14.28
CA ARG A 76 -12.07 -5.84 -14.30
C ARG A 76 -11.92 -7.34 -14.42
N HIS A 77 -11.00 -7.80 -15.26
CA HIS A 77 -10.69 -9.22 -15.45
C HIS A 77 -10.25 -9.87 -14.14
N PHE A 78 -9.26 -9.31 -13.44
CA PHE A 78 -8.80 -9.85 -12.15
C PHE A 78 -9.87 -9.78 -11.07
N LEU A 79 -10.63 -8.68 -10.97
CA LEU A 79 -11.71 -8.55 -10.00
C LEU A 79 -12.89 -9.49 -10.27
N THR A 80 -13.02 -10.00 -11.50
CA THR A 80 -14.01 -11.03 -11.84
C THR A 80 -13.49 -12.44 -11.53
N LEU A 81 -12.22 -12.73 -11.86
CA LEU A 81 -11.65 -14.07 -11.75
C LEU A 81 -11.20 -14.43 -10.33
N CYS A 82 -10.63 -13.48 -9.61
CA CYS A 82 -9.98 -13.73 -8.31
C CYS A 82 -10.10 -12.52 -7.36
N PRO A 83 -11.33 -12.06 -7.06
CA PRO A 83 -11.53 -10.91 -6.16
C PRO A 83 -10.92 -11.13 -4.77
N GLU A 84 -10.84 -12.38 -4.30
CA GLU A 84 -10.24 -12.78 -3.03
C GLU A 84 -8.73 -12.55 -2.97
N LEU A 85 -8.07 -12.30 -4.10
CA LEU A 85 -6.65 -11.95 -4.19
C LEU A 85 -6.43 -10.45 -4.33
N SER A 86 -7.46 -9.66 -4.06
CA SER A 86 -7.40 -8.20 -4.01
C SER A 86 -7.72 -7.71 -2.59
N LEU A 87 -7.22 -6.54 -2.25
CA LEU A 87 -7.55 -5.88 -0.99
C LEU A 87 -7.61 -4.37 -1.19
N GLY A 88 -8.73 -3.76 -0.80
CA GLY A 88 -8.92 -2.32 -0.74
C GLY A 88 -8.93 -1.81 0.70
N TRP A 89 -8.39 -0.62 0.91
CA TRP A 89 -8.55 0.17 2.11
C TRP A 89 -9.47 1.35 1.82
N PHE A 90 -10.56 1.45 2.56
CA PHE A 90 -11.57 2.50 2.42
C PHE A 90 -11.60 3.36 3.67
N GLU A 91 -11.73 4.66 3.49
CA GLU A 91 -12.02 5.63 4.56
C GLU A 91 -13.29 6.40 4.16
N GLU A 92 -14.29 6.37 5.03
CA GLU A 92 -15.60 6.99 4.77
C GLU A 92 -16.23 6.54 3.43
N GLY A 93 -16.07 5.24 3.09
CA GLY A 93 -16.55 4.65 1.84
C GLY A 93 -15.73 4.98 0.59
N ARG A 94 -14.68 5.78 0.70
CA ARG A 94 -13.79 6.13 -0.42
C ARG A 94 -12.55 5.23 -0.42
N LEU A 95 -12.21 4.65 -1.57
CA LEU A 95 -10.99 3.88 -1.76
C LEU A 95 -9.76 4.81 -1.62
N VAL A 96 -8.86 4.49 -0.69
CA VAL A 96 -7.65 5.27 -0.42
C VAL A 96 -6.36 4.54 -0.79
N ALA A 97 -6.39 3.21 -0.81
CA ALA A 97 -5.27 2.38 -1.25
C ALA A 97 -5.75 0.98 -1.63
N PHE A 98 -5.01 0.30 -2.52
CA PHE A 98 -5.37 -1.06 -2.93
C PHE A 98 -4.17 -1.90 -3.32
N ILE A 99 -4.38 -3.22 -3.32
CA ILE A 99 -3.51 -4.24 -3.91
C ILE A 99 -4.36 -5.14 -4.80
N ILE A 100 -3.84 -5.48 -5.97
CA ILE A 100 -4.39 -6.51 -6.86
C ILE A 100 -3.33 -7.60 -7.05
N GLY A 101 -3.75 -8.85 -6.95
CA GLY A 101 -2.93 -10.01 -7.23
C GLY A 101 -3.67 -11.08 -8.01
N SER A 102 -2.93 -12.08 -8.44
CA SER A 102 -3.45 -13.30 -9.04
C SER A 102 -2.68 -14.52 -8.53
N LEU A 103 -3.15 -15.72 -8.82
CA LEU A 103 -2.37 -16.94 -8.56
C LEU A 103 -1.55 -17.31 -9.80
N TRP A 104 -0.35 -17.81 -9.53
CA TRP A 104 0.60 -18.34 -10.49
C TRP A 104 1.12 -19.71 -10.02
N ASP A 105 1.48 -20.56 -10.95
CA ASP A 105 1.89 -21.95 -10.68
C ASP A 105 3.39 -22.17 -10.80
N GLU A 106 4.12 -21.25 -11.46
CA GLU A 106 5.57 -21.31 -11.58
C GLU A 106 6.28 -20.52 -10.47
N GLU A 107 7.57 -20.82 -10.26
CA GLU A 107 8.39 -20.16 -9.25
C GLU A 107 8.85 -18.77 -9.63
N ARG A 108 8.99 -18.50 -10.93
CA ARG A 108 9.46 -17.23 -11.47
C ARG A 108 8.35 -16.53 -12.25
N LEU A 109 8.43 -15.21 -12.27
CA LEU A 109 7.52 -14.39 -13.06
C LEU A 109 7.87 -14.48 -14.54
N THR A 110 6.84 -14.60 -15.37
CA THR A 110 6.93 -14.58 -16.83
C THR A 110 6.03 -13.51 -17.42
N GLN A 111 6.18 -13.21 -18.70
CA GLN A 111 5.30 -12.25 -19.37
C GLN A 111 3.82 -12.67 -19.30
N GLU A 112 3.54 -13.96 -19.24
CA GLU A 112 2.19 -14.50 -19.09
C GLU A 112 1.62 -14.24 -17.70
N SER A 113 2.45 -14.30 -16.64
CA SER A 113 2.03 -14.07 -15.26
C SER A 113 1.45 -12.68 -15.02
N LEU A 114 1.74 -11.70 -15.91
CA LEU A 114 1.17 -10.36 -15.82
C LEU A 114 -0.32 -10.30 -16.16
N ARG A 115 -0.83 -11.29 -16.91
CA ARG A 115 -2.19 -11.27 -17.48
C ARG A 115 -3.03 -12.47 -17.09
N LEU A 116 -2.40 -13.56 -16.68
CA LEU A 116 -3.08 -14.81 -16.43
C LEU A 116 -3.27 -15.06 -14.92
N HIS A 117 -4.44 -15.56 -14.58
CA HIS A 117 -4.73 -16.17 -13.30
C HIS A 117 -4.76 -17.69 -13.44
N ARG A 118 -4.03 -18.41 -12.57
CA ARG A 118 -3.98 -19.88 -12.50
C ARG A 118 -4.69 -20.36 -11.23
N PRO A 119 -5.96 -20.78 -11.29
CA PRO A 119 -6.76 -21.10 -10.08
C PRO A 119 -6.18 -22.19 -9.18
N GLY A 120 -5.32 -23.06 -9.71
CA GLY A 120 -4.60 -24.10 -8.93
C GLY A 120 -3.22 -23.68 -8.43
N GLY A 121 -2.78 -22.46 -8.73
CA GLY A 121 -1.47 -21.95 -8.35
C GLY A 121 -1.32 -21.75 -6.84
N HIS A 122 -0.08 -21.78 -6.37
CA HIS A 122 0.24 -21.55 -4.94
C HIS A 122 1.16 -20.35 -4.74
N VAL A 123 1.44 -19.62 -5.78
CA VAL A 123 2.23 -18.39 -5.75
C VAL A 123 1.26 -17.24 -6.01
N ALA A 124 1.14 -16.32 -5.05
CA ALA A 124 0.38 -15.08 -5.27
C ALA A 124 1.30 -14.05 -5.93
N HIS A 125 1.00 -13.66 -7.15
CA HIS A 125 1.65 -12.58 -7.86
C HIS A 125 0.96 -11.25 -7.52
N LEU A 126 1.68 -10.32 -6.87
CA LEU A 126 1.23 -8.97 -6.61
C LEU A 126 1.51 -8.10 -7.82
N HIS A 127 0.45 -7.70 -8.53
CA HIS A 127 0.58 -6.87 -9.74
C HIS A 127 0.79 -5.39 -9.40
N VAL A 128 -0.01 -4.87 -8.49
CA VAL A 128 -0.06 -3.44 -8.16
C VAL A 128 -0.29 -3.27 -6.66
N LEU A 129 0.47 -2.35 -6.07
CA LEU A 129 0.20 -1.70 -4.78
C LEU A 129 0.17 -0.20 -5.04
N ALA A 130 -0.98 0.44 -4.86
CA ALA A 130 -1.10 1.88 -5.04
C ALA A 130 -1.83 2.55 -3.88
N VAL A 131 -1.45 3.81 -3.62
CA VAL A 131 -2.05 4.69 -2.61
C VAL A 131 -2.46 5.98 -3.31
N HIS A 132 -3.70 6.39 -3.11
CA HIS A 132 -4.23 7.65 -3.61
C HIS A 132 -3.33 8.82 -3.15
N HIS A 133 -3.06 9.77 -4.03
CA HIS A 133 -2.04 10.81 -3.83
C HIS A 133 -2.19 11.59 -2.52
N THR A 134 -3.43 11.94 -2.13
CA THR A 134 -3.70 12.68 -0.89
C THR A 134 -3.38 11.90 0.38
N PHE A 135 -3.22 10.58 0.29
CA PHE A 135 -2.94 9.68 1.41
C PHE A 135 -1.53 9.08 1.38
N ARG A 136 -0.68 9.51 0.45
CA ARG A 136 0.73 9.09 0.39
C ARG A 136 1.52 9.64 1.56
N GLN A 137 2.70 9.04 1.82
CA GLN A 137 3.63 9.44 2.90
C GLN A 137 3.04 9.36 4.33
N GLN A 138 1.90 8.68 4.50
CA GLN A 138 1.22 8.45 5.78
C GLN A 138 1.35 6.98 6.26
N GLY A 139 2.25 6.20 5.68
CA GLY A 139 2.44 4.80 6.03
C GLY A 139 1.36 3.84 5.51
N LYS A 140 0.36 4.32 4.76
CA LYS A 140 -0.78 3.49 4.32
C LYS A 140 -0.38 2.30 3.44
N GLY A 141 0.60 2.48 2.55
CA GLY A 141 1.12 1.38 1.73
C GLY A 141 1.72 0.24 2.58
N SER A 142 2.44 0.59 3.64
CA SER A 142 3.01 -0.37 4.59
C SER A 142 1.94 -1.15 5.35
N ILE A 143 0.93 -0.46 5.86
CA ILE A 143 -0.19 -1.08 6.58
C ILE A 143 -0.98 -2.00 5.65
N LEU A 144 -1.27 -1.55 4.44
CA LEU A 144 -2.03 -2.33 3.46
C LEU A 144 -1.27 -3.59 3.03
N LEU A 145 0.04 -3.47 2.73
CA LEU A 145 0.87 -4.62 2.37
C LEU A 145 0.94 -5.65 3.49
N TRP A 146 1.13 -5.19 4.74
CA TRP A 146 1.11 -6.08 5.90
C TRP A 146 -0.22 -6.83 6.03
N ARG A 147 -1.36 -6.13 5.92
CA ARG A 147 -2.69 -6.75 5.94
C ARG A 147 -2.91 -7.73 4.79
N TYR A 148 -2.42 -7.38 3.61
CA TYR A 148 -2.54 -8.24 2.44
C TYR A 148 -1.75 -9.54 2.61
N LEU A 149 -0.53 -9.49 3.11
CA LEU A 149 0.26 -10.69 3.39
C LEU A 149 -0.41 -11.57 4.44
N HIS A 150 -1.05 -10.97 5.44
CA HIS A 150 -1.88 -11.69 6.42
C HIS A 150 -3.10 -12.36 5.77
N HIS A 151 -3.80 -11.63 4.91
CA HIS A 151 -4.94 -12.15 4.16
C HIS A 151 -4.54 -13.34 3.29
N LEU A 152 -3.45 -13.23 2.55
CA LEU A 152 -2.90 -14.34 1.76
C LEU A 152 -2.47 -15.52 2.63
N GLY A 153 -1.82 -15.26 3.78
CA GLY A 153 -1.38 -16.29 4.71
C GLY A 153 -2.52 -17.12 5.31
N GLY A 154 -3.74 -16.57 5.34
CA GLY A 154 -4.96 -17.27 5.71
C GLY A 154 -5.49 -18.22 4.62
N GLN A 155 -5.07 -18.06 3.38
CA GLN A 155 -5.47 -18.90 2.26
C GLN A 155 -4.59 -20.15 2.18
N ARG A 156 -5.16 -21.32 2.45
CA ARG A 156 -4.40 -22.61 2.54
C ARG A 156 -3.63 -22.98 1.27
N ALA A 157 -4.13 -22.55 0.10
CA ALA A 157 -3.51 -22.83 -1.19
C ALA A 157 -2.25 -21.99 -1.40
N VAL A 158 -2.19 -20.76 -0.88
CA VAL A 158 -1.11 -19.81 -1.15
C VAL A 158 0.08 -20.13 -0.24
N ARG A 159 1.24 -20.31 -0.83
CA ARG A 159 2.49 -20.66 -0.12
C ARG A 159 3.50 -19.54 -0.10
N ARG A 160 3.44 -18.70 -1.12
CA ARG A 160 4.44 -17.67 -1.41
C ARG A 160 3.76 -16.46 -2.07
N ALA A 161 4.29 -15.28 -1.84
CA ALA A 161 3.99 -14.06 -2.57
C ALA A 161 5.19 -13.66 -3.42
N VAL A 162 4.98 -13.24 -4.64
CA VAL A 162 6.00 -12.74 -5.57
C VAL A 162 5.57 -11.41 -6.15
N LEU A 163 6.54 -10.57 -6.47
CA LEU A 163 6.32 -9.31 -7.17
C LEU A 163 7.57 -8.92 -7.95
N MET A 164 7.44 -7.98 -8.86
CA MET A 164 8.55 -7.26 -9.46
C MET A 164 8.46 -5.78 -9.11
N CYS A 165 9.59 -5.16 -8.84
CA CYS A 165 9.66 -3.72 -8.58
C CYS A 165 10.96 -3.11 -9.11
N GLU A 166 10.98 -1.78 -9.24
CA GLU A 166 12.20 -1.05 -9.50
C GLU A 166 13.15 -1.18 -8.30
N GLU A 167 14.46 -1.09 -8.55
CA GLU A 167 15.52 -1.27 -7.55
C GLU A 167 15.33 -0.35 -6.33
N ALA A 168 14.87 0.87 -6.54
CA ALA A 168 14.61 1.84 -5.48
C ALA A 168 13.54 1.39 -4.47
N LEU A 169 12.65 0.47 -4.84
CA LEU A 169 11.58 -0.05 -3.99
C LEU A 169 11.95 -1.34 -3.25
N VAL A 170 13.05 -1.99 -3.60
CA VAL A 170 13.52 -3.22 -2.94
C VAL A 170 13.59 -3.05 -1.41
N PRO A 171 14.21 -1.99 -0.84
CA PRO A 171 14.29 -1.84 0.61
C PRO A 171 12.92 -1.67 1.29
N PHE A 172 11.91 -1.18 0.57
CA PHE A 172 10.55 -1.10 1.10
C PHE A 172 9.95 -2.51 1.30
N TYR A 173 10.05 -3.37 0.29
CA TYR A 173 9.49 -4.72 0.35
C TYR A 173 10.26 -5.65 1.29
N GLU A 174 11.58 -5.49 1.42
CA GLU A 174 12.41 -6.27 2.34
C GLU A 174 11.96 -6.12 3.81
N LYS A 175 11.44 -4.96 4.20
CA LYS A 175 10.87 -4.74 5.55
C LYS A 175 9.71 -5.68 5.87
N PHE A 176 9.04 -6.22 4.85
CA PHE A 176 7.93 -7.16 4.97
C PHE A 176 8.35 -8.63 4.75
N GLY A 177 9.65 -8.89 4.67
CA GLY A 177 10.18 -10.24 4.53
C GLY A 177 10.33 -10.73 3.09
N PHE A 178 10.15 -9.85 2.11
CA PHE A 178 10.51 -10.16 0.73
C PHE A 178 12.05 -10.26 0.61
N GLN A 179 12.48 -11.13 -0.28
CA GLN A 179 13.88 -11.34 -0.63
C GLN A 179 14.05 -11.19 -2.14
N ALA A 180 15.07 -10.47 -2.56
CA ALA A 180 15.40 -10.35 -3.97
C ALA A 180 15.86 -11.71 -4.51
N VAL A 181 15.26 -12.13 -5.61
CA VAL A 181 15.62 -13.37 -6.34
C VAL A 181 16.63 -13.07 -7.44
N GLY A 182 16.57 -11.86 -7.98
CA GLY A 182 17.44 -11.38 -9.05
C GLY A 182 16.68 -10.56 -10.09
N PRO A 183 17.31 -10.26 -11.22
CA PRO A 183 16.66 -9.54 -12.31
C PRO A 183 15.40 -10.28 -12.78
N CYS A 184 14.31 -9.53 -12.95
CA CYS A 184 13.09 -10.06 -13.53
C CYS A 184 13.25 -10.25 -15.04
N ALA A 185 12.72 -11.35 -15.57
CA ALA A 185 12.71 -11.59 -17.02
C ALA A 185 11.72 -10.68 -17.77
N ILE A 186 10.81 -10.03 -17.04
CA ILE A 186 9.81 -9.13 -17.59
C ILE A 186 10.41 -7.75 -17.76
N THR A 187 10.18 -7.15 -18.92
CA THR A 187 10.52 -5.77 -19.23
C THR A 187 9.27 -4.99 -19.65
N VAL A 188 9.18 -3.74 -19.24
CA VAL A 188 8.11 -2.82 -19.66
C VAL A 188 8.78 -1.59 -20.26
N GLY A 189 8.76 -1.48 -21.57
CA GLY A 189 9.53 -0.46 -22.28
C GLY A 189 11.03 -0.61 -22.01
N SER A 190 11.67 0.44 -21.51
CA SER A 190 13.09 0.45 -21.11
C SER A 190 13.30 0.16 -19.61
N LEU A 191 12.23 -0.06 -18.84
CA LEU A 191 12.31 -0.30 -17.41
C LEU A 191 12.79 -1.73 -17.13
N THR A 192 13.68 -1.84 -16.15
CA THR A 192 14.18 -3.12 -15.61
C THR A 192 13.67 -3.28 -14.19
N PHE A 193 13.37 -4.51 -13.81
CA PHE A 193 12.81 -4.82 -12.51
C PHE A 193 13.61 -5.90 -11.79
N THR A 194 13.57 -5.85 -10.47
CA THR A 194 14.03 -6.92 -9.60
C THR A 194 12.82 -7.74 -9.17
N GLU A 195 12.93 -9.07 -9.30
CA GLU A 195 11.93 -10.00 -8.81
C GLU A 195 12.18 -10.29 -7.33
N LEU A 196 11.11 -10.18 -6.53
CA LEU A 196 11.16 -10.46 -5.09
C LEU A 196 10.14 -11.53 -4.73
N GLN A 197 10.49 -12.32 -3.71
CA GLN A 197 9.60 -13.36 -3.15
C GLN A 197 9.52 -13.27 -1.63
N CYS A 198 8.38 -13.68 -1.07
CA CYS A 198 8.14 -13.80 0.36
C CYS A 198 7.44 -15.12 0.65
N SER A 199 7.98 -15.94 1.58
CA SER A 199 7.32 -17.15 2.03
C SER A 199 6.19 -16.79 3.00
N LEU A 200 4.99 -17.33 2.75
CA LEU A 200 3.82 -17.17 3.61
C LEU A 200 3.64 -18.32 4.59
N ARG A 201 4.48 -19.35 4.51
CA ARG A 201 4.49 -20.47 5.44
C ARG A 201 5.44 -20.18 6.61
N GLY A 202 4.89 -20.30 7.81
CA GLY A 202 5.62 -20.03 9.04
C GLY A 202 5.49 -18.56 9.48
N GLN A 203 5.31 -18.35 10.77
CA GLN A 203 5.05 -17.04 11.39
C GLN A 203 6.22 -16.03 11.33
N ALA A 204 7.16 -16.19 10.39
CA ALA A 204 8.37 -15.36 10.33
C ALA A 204 8.06 -13.89 10.02
N PHE A 205 7.07 -13.60 9.17
CA PHE A 205 6.66 -12.22 8.89
C PHE A 205 5.80 -11.61 10.00
N LEU A 206 5.13 -12.44 10.84
CA LEU A 206 4.36 -11.99 11.99
C LEU A 206 5.25 -11.54 13.17
N ARG A 207 6.46 -12.09 13.31
CA ARG A 207 7.34 -11.84 14.46
C ARG A 207 8.21 -10.59 14.33
N ARG A 208 8.40 -10.03 13.13
CA ARG A 208 9.30 -8.89 12.93
C ARG A 208 8.75 -7.52 13.34
N ASN A 209 7.43 -7.40 13.56
CA ASN A 209 6.80 -6.13 13.97
C ASN A 209 6.43 -6.05 15.47
N SER A 210 6.87 -6.99 16.30
CA SER A 210 6.64 -6.96 17.76
C SER A 210 7.81 -6.35 18.55
N GLY A 211 8.69 -5.63 17.90
CA GLY A 211 9.83 -4.95 18.50
C GLY A 211 9.73 -3.44 18.32
N CYS A 212 8.86 -2.78 19.08
CA CYS A 212 8.91 -1.39 19.52
C CYS A 212 8.48 -1.35 20.96
#